data_3828cd7698afde93908ec5f0febfbaa6
#
_entry.id   3828cd7698afde93908ec5f0febfbaa6
#
_cell.length_a   1.000
_cell.length_b   1.000
_cell.length_c   1.000
_cell.angle_alpha   90.00
_cell.angle_beta   90.00
_cell.angle_gamma   90.00
#
_symmetry.space_group_name_H-M   'P 1'
#
loop_
_entity.id
_entity.type
_entity.pdbx_description
1 polymer ?
#
loop_
_entity_poly.entity_id
_entity_poly.type
_entity_poly.pdbx_seq_one_letter_code
_entity_poly.pdbx_strand_id
1 'polypeptide(L)'
;PGGHGQCFRVLAGVLARLRDEGMRYACLGNVDNLGYAPDPVELAILALSGQPAAFDFAVRTPMDVKGGILVETESGGRTVADIGAAIGFDQVMDLERSGHEILFNCASGIFDLEYLVPRIAELGRRLPVRFSDQDKDAGKYSQAEQVTWEVTGILPSFLAFAVEKSERFLAAKLLLDTLLTSGIGLGDPKLPGQVRSTAEGLHTGLAALLRGLYGLECVNGRWTPLELL
;
A
#
# COMPACT_ATOMS: atom_id res chain seq x y z
N PRO A 1 3.48 -16.82 -11.70
CA PRO A 1 4.20 -15.86 -10.84
C PRO A 1 4.00 -16.23 -9.38
N GLY A 2 5.05 -16.09 -8.55
CA GLY A 2 4.98 -16.46 -7.13
C GLY A 2 4.38 -15.39 -6.23
N GLY A 3 3.85 -14.29 -6.80
CA GLY A 3 3.32 -13.14 -6.08
C GLY A 3 4.40 -12.20 -5.53
N HIS A 4 3.96 -11.01 -5.08
CA HIS A 4 4.88 -9.99 -4.57
C HIS A 4 5.49 -10.32 -3.19
N GLY A 5 4.97 -11.31 -2.46
CA GLY A 5 5.58 -11.84 -1.23
C GLY A 5 6.96 -12.47 -1.47
N GLN A 6 7.31 -12.80 -2.72
CA GLN A 6 8.65 -13.24 -3.08
C GLN A 6 9.72 -12.15 -2.84
N CYS A 7 9.34 -10.88 -2.61
CA CYS A 7 10.27 -9.79 -2.32
C CYS A 7 11.20 -10.13 -1.14
N PHE A 8 10.71 -10.77 -0.09
CA PHE A 8 11.54 -11.19 1.04
C PHE A 8 12.64 -12.19 0.65
N ARG A 9 12.39 -13.01 -0.35
CA ARG A 9 13.36 -13.97 -0.87
C ARG A 9 14.32 -13.32 -1.86
N VAL A 10 13.79 -12.54 -2.79
CA VAL A 10 14.57 -11.94 -3.89
C VAL A 10 15.46 -10.81 -3.38
N LEU A 11 14.95 -9.99 -2.45
CA LEU A 11 15.66 -8.82 -1.95
C LEU A 11 16.57 -9.12 -0.74
N ALA A 12 16.62 -10.36 -0.25
CA ALA A 12 17.35 -10.69 0.98
C ALA A 12 18.80 -10.19 0.96
N GLY A 13 19.54 -10.45 -0.12
CA GLY A 13 20.93 -10.00 -0.26
C GLY A 13 21.08 -8.48 -0.40
N VAL A 14 20.11 -7.83 -1.05
CA VAL A 14 20.10 -6.36 -1.19
C VAL A 14 19.84 -5.69 0.15
N LEU A 15 18.84 -6.15 0.89
CA LEU A 15 18.48 -5.60 2.20
C LEU A 15 19.59 -5.83 3.24
N ALA A 16 20.28 -7.00 3.18
CA ALA A 16 21.43 -7.25 4.02
C ALA A 16 22.57 -6.25 3.76
N ARG A 17 22.89 -6.01 2.48
CA ARG A 17 23.90 -5.02 2.10
C ARG A 17 23.53 -3.61 2.55
N LEU A 18 22.27 -3.19 2.33
CA LEU A 18 21.81 -1.86 2.75
C LEU A 18 21.92 -1.67 4.27
N ARG A 19 21.56 -2.69 5.06
CA ARG A 19 21.76 -2.65 6.51
C ARG A 19 23.24 -2.49 6.87
N ASP A 20 24.13 -3.27 6.23
CA ASP A 20 25.56 -3.23 6.49
C ASP A 20 26.19 -1.89 6.07
N GLU A 21 25.57 -1.18 5.11
CA GLU A 21 25.90 0.19 4.72
C GLU A 21 25.30 1.25 5.68
N GLY A 22 24.59 0.83 6.74
CA GLY A 22 24.04 1.71 7.77
C GLY A 22 22.58 2.14 7.55
N MET A 23 21.89 1.60 6.54
CA MET A 23 20.45 1.85 6.38
C MET A 23 19.69 1.11 7.48
N ARG A 24 18.85 1.83 8.21
CA ARG A 24 18.06 1.27 9.32
C ARG A 24 16.70 0.78 8.87
N TYR A 25 16.06 1.45 7.96
CA TYR A 25 14.68 1.17 7.54
C TYR A 25 14.58 0.94 6.04
N ALA A 26 13.70 0.03 5.64
CA ALA A 26 13.31 -0.17 4.25
C ALA A 26 11.82 0.11 4.09
N CYS A 27 11.50 0.92 3.11
CA CYS A 27 10.12 1.22 2.71
C CYS A 27 9.75 0.34 1.53
N LEU A 28 8.64 -0.39 1.64
CA LEU A 28 8.06 -1.20 0.57
C LEU A 28 6.68 -0.66 0.20
N GLY A 29 6.44 -0.52 -1.09
CA GLY A 29 5.15 -0.09 -1.61
C GLY A 29 4.88 -0.69 -2.98
N ASN A 30 3.61 -0.75 -3.37
CA ASN A 30 3.24 -1.11 -4.72
C ASN A 30 3.58 0.04 -5.67
N VAL A 31 4.19 -0.30 -6.81
CA VAL A 31 4.62 0.69 -7.81
C VAL A 31 3.46 1.49 -8.42
N ASP A 32 2.26 0.93 -8.38
CA ASP A 32 1.04 1.57 -8.87
C ASP A 32 0.36 2.47 -7.82
N ASN A 33 0.84 2.51 -6.57
CA ASN A 33 0.37 3.45 -5.56
C ASN A 33 1.15 4.77 -5.64
N LEU A 34 0.63 5.74 -6.38
CA LEU A 34 1.26 7.05 -6.56
C LEU A 34 1.26 7.92 -5.28
N GLY A 35 0.40 7.60 -4.31
CA GLY A 35 0.34 8.27 -3.01
C GLY A 35 1.39 7.78 -2.02
N TYR A 36 2.14 6.70 -2.35
CA TYR A 36 3.13 6.18 -1.42
C TYR A 36 4.42 7.02 -1.44
N ALA A 37 4.75 7.56 -0.30
CA ALA A 37 6.04 8.18 -0.03
C ALA A 37 6.43 7.90 1.43
N PRO A 38 7.74 7.80 1.75
CA PRO A 38 8.20 7.70 3.13
C PRO A 38 7.75 8.92 3.93
N ASP A 39 6.99 8.69 5.01
CA ASP A 39 6.55 9.74 5.91
C ASP A 39 7.54 9.84 7.09
N PRO A 40 8.17 11.01 7.32
CA PRO A 40 9.13 11.17 8.40
C PRO A 40 8.49 11.05 9.80
N VAL A 41 7.19 11.34 9.95
CA VAL A 41 6.48 11.20 11.22
C VAL A 41 6.23 9.71 11.52
N GLU A 42 5.74 8.95 10.56
CA GLU A 42 5.56 7.50 10.70
C GLU A 42 6.90 6.81 10.99
N LEU A 43 7.96 7.21 10.29
CA LEU A 43 9.30 6.69 10.52
C LEU A 43 9.81 7.00 11.94
N ALA A 44 9.59 8.22 12.43
CA ALA A 44 9.97 8.61 13.79
C ALA A 44 9.19 7.81 14.85
N ILE A 45 7.88 7.62 14.65
CA ILE A 45 7.05 6.82 15.55
C ILE A 45 7.52 5.35 15.56
N LEU A 46 7.81 4.78 14.38
CA LEU A 46 8.35 3.43 14.28
C LEU A 46 9.70 3.32 15.02
N ALA A 47 10.61 4.28 14.82
CA ALA A 47 11.90 4.30 15.48
C ALA A 47 11.79 4.37 17.01
N LEU A 48 10.86 5.16 17.52
CA LEU A 48 10.65 5.32 18.98
C LEU A 48 9.91 4.13 19.60
N SER A 49 9.05 3.45 18.83
CA SER A 49 8.25 2.33 19.33
C SER A 49 9.04 1.03 19.50
N GLY A 50 10.17 0.89 18.80
CA GLY A 50 10.93 -0.37 18.74
C GLY A 50 10.18 -1.52 18.04
N GLN A 51 9.11 -1.23 17.31
CA GLN A 51 8.35 -2.23 16.56
C GLN A 51 9.12 -2.68 15.30
N PRO A 52 8.94 -3.94 14.85
CA PRO A 52 9.67 -4.47 13.70
C PRO A 52 9.22 -3.89 12.36
N ALA A 53 8.00 -3.39 12.28
CA ALA A 53 7.43 -2.82 11.06
C ALA A 53 6.23 -1.92 11.35
N ALA A 54 5.85 -1.13 10.35
CA ALA A 54 4.64 -0.32 10.32
C ALA A 54 3.96 -0.45 8.96
N PHE A 55 2.64 -0.33 8.91
CA PHE A 55 1.83 -0.45 7.69
C PHE A 55 0.71 0.58 7.70
N ASP A 56 0.39 1.08 6.49
CA ASP A 56 -0.68 2.04 6.28
C ASP A 56 -2.01 1.34 5.98
N PHE A 57 -3.04 1.83 6.62
CA PHE A 57 -4.42 1.40 6.42
C PHE A 57 -5.32 2.62 6.22
N ALA A 58 -6.26 2.52 5.31
CA ALA A 58 -7.29 3.52 5.10
C ALA A 58 -8.69 2.89 5.27
N VAL A 59 -9.69 3.70 5.54
CA VAL A 59 -11.07 3.21 5.58
C VAL A 59 -11.44 2.68 4.19
N ARG A 60 -11.94 1.44 4.15
CA ARG A 60 -12.39 0.80 2.92
C ARG A 60 -13.55 1.58 2.29
N THR A 61 -13.55 1.66 0.98
CA THR A 61 -14.65 2.23 0.20
C THR A 61 -15.31 1.16 -0.69
N PRO A 62 -16.54 1.38 -1.20
CA PRO A 62 -17.18 0.43 -2.10
C PRO A 62 -16.38 0.10 -3.37
N MET A 63 -15.40 0.91 -3.72
CA MET A 63 -14.49 0.66 -4.85
C MET A 63 -13.43 -0.43 -4.55
N ASP A 64 -13.20 -0.73 -3.27
CA ASP A 64 -12.20 -1.70 -2.83
C ASP A 64 -12.80 -3.10 -2.73
N VAL A 65 -13.09 -3.67 -3.88
CA VAL A 65 -13.71 -5.01 -3.99
C VAL A 65 -12.71 -6.16 -3.82
N LYS A 66 -11.40 -5.87 -3.98
CA LYS A 66 -10.28 -6.83 -3.87
C LYS A 66 -9.12 -6.16 -3.15
N GLY A 67 -8.38 -6.94 -2.37
CA GLY A 67 -7.20 -6.53 -1.62
C GLY A 67 -7.31 -6.91 -0.16
N GLY A 68 -6.30 -6.57 0.61
CA GLY A 68 -6.19 -6.98 2.00
C GLY A 68 -6.90 -6.02 2.96
N ILE A 69 -7.53 -6.57 3.97
CA ILE A 69 -8.08 -5.83 5.11
C ILE A 69 -7.42 -6.28 6.41
N LEU A 70 -7.35 -5.37 7.39
CA LEU A 70 -6.86 -5.69 8.71
C LEU A 70 -7.91 -6.49 9.47
N VAL A 71 -7.51 -7.67 9.93
CA VAL A 71 -8.38 -8.55 10.71
C VAL A 71 -7.68 -8.99 11.98
N GLU A 72 -8.48 -9.29 13.02
CA GLU A 72 -8.01 -9.97 14.20
C GLU A 72 -8.19 -11.49 14.02
N THR A 73 -7.17 -12.24 14.40
CA THR A 73 -7.20 -13.71 14.36
C THR A 73 -7.85 -14.27 15.62
N GLU A 74 -8.33 -15.51 15.58
CA GLU A 74 -8.90 -16.19 16.76
C GLU A 74 -7.93 -16.26 17.95
N SER A 75 -6.61 -16.22 17.68
CA SER A 75 -5.56 -16.19 18.71
C SER A 75 -5.28 -14.79 19.28
N GLY A 76 -6.03 -13.76 18.86
CA GLY A 76 -5.85 -12.37 19.29
C GLY A 76 -4.72 -11.63 18.59
N GLY A 77 -4.09 -12.24 17.58
CA GLY A 77 -3.12 -11.56 16.70
C GLY A 77 -3.83 -10.75 15.60
N ARG A 78 -3.08 -9.89 14.94
CA ARG A 78 -3.58 -9.12 13.77
C ARG A 78 -2.86 -9.53 12.51
N THR A 79 -3.60 -9.57 11.39
CA THR A 79 -3.03 -9.87 10.08
C THR A 79 -3.79 -9.14 8.98
N VAL A 80 -3.21 -9.09 7.80
CA VAL A 80 -3.91 -8.69 6.58
C VAL A 80 -4.50 -9.93 5.93
N ALA A 81 -5.81 -9.89 5.65
CA ALA A 81 -6.54 -10.95 4.98
C ALA A 81 -7.11 -10.44 3.65
N ASP A 82 -6.79 -11.11 2.54
CA ASP A 82 -7.30 -10.72 1.23
C ASP A 82 -8.78 -11.09 1.05
N ILE A 83 -9.55 -10.11 0.63
CA ILE A 83 -10.97 -10.27 0.29
C ILE A 83 -11.09 -11.22 -0.91
N GLY A 84 -11.91 -12.24 -0.75
CA GLY A 84 -12.15 -13.29 -1.73
C GLY A 84 -11.19 -14.50 -1.60
N ALA A 85 -9.97 -14.29 -1.16
CA ALA A 85 -8.99 -15.38 -0.99
C ALA A 85 -8.88 -15.87 0.45
N ALA A 86 -9.00 -14.98 1.44
CA ALA A 86 -8.86 -15.31 2.85
C ALA A 86 -10.11 -14.96 3.67
N ILE A 87 -10.90 -13.99 3.24
CA ILE A 87 -12.19 -13.62 3.84
C ILE A 87 -13.23 -13.41 2.73
N GLY A 88 -14.46 -13.91 2.94
CA GLY A 88 -15.54 -13.78 1.97
C GLY A 88 -15.99 -12.32 1.79
N PHE A 89 -16.24 -11.91 0.53
CA PHE A 89 -16.73 -10.56 0.24
C PHE A 89 -18.04 -10.26 0.97
N ASP A 90 -19.00 -11.19 0.98
CA ASP A 90 -20.29 -11.00 1.66
C ASP A 90 -20.11 -10.80 3.17
N GLN A 91 -19.16 -11.51 3.78
CA GLN A 91 -18.83 -11.33 5.20
C GLN A 91 -18.31 -9.92 5.50
N VAL A 92 -17.46 -9.38 4.62
CA VAL A 92 -16.98 -7.98 4.75
C VAL A 92 -18.13 -6.99 4.62
N MET A 93 -19.03 -7.22 3.65
CA MET A 93 -20.19 -6.36 3.45
C MET A 93 -21.17 -6.41 4.62
N ASP A 94 -21.34 -7.56 5.27
CA ASP A 94 -22.20 -7.70 6.43
C ASP A 94 -21.62 -6.97 7.66
N LEU A 95 -20.31 -6.99 7.85
CA LEU A 95 -19.63 -6.20 8.86
C LEU A 95 -19.83 -4.70 8.65
N GLU A 96 -19.66 -4.20 7.42
CA GLU A 96 -19.91 -2.79 7.10
C GLU A 96 -21.38 -2.39 7.35
N ARG A 97 -22.35 -3.22 6.94
CA ARG A 97 -23.78 -2.99 7.21
C ARG A 97 -24.10 -2.94 8.69
N SER A 98 -23.35 -3.66 9.51
CA SER A 98 -23.49 -3.63 10.98
C SER A 98 -22.77 -2.44 11.65
N GLY A 99 -22.16 -1.55 10.85
CA GLY A 99 -21.54 -0.31 11.30
C GLY A 99 -20.04 -0.41 11.63
N HIS A 100 -19.38 -1.51 11.24
CA HIS A 100 -17.93 -1.61 11.41
C HIS A 100 -17.20 -0.86 10.31
N GLU A 101 -16.20 -0.07 10.68
CA GLU A 101 -15.22 0.47 9.74
C GLU A 101 -14.20 -0.62 9.40
N ILE A 102 -14.04 -0.88 8.12
CA ILE A 102 -13.08 -1.85 7.62
C ILE A 102 -11.81 -1.13 7.19
N LEU A 103 -10.68 -1.49 7.78
CA LEU A 103 -9.37 -0.94 7.46
C LEU A 103 -8.74 -1.72 6.31
N PHE A 104 -8.62 -1.06 5.18
CA PHE A 104 -8.05 -1.58 3.93
C PHE A 104 -6.55 -1.29 3.88
N ASN A 105 -5.74 -2.28 3.54
CA ASN A 105 -4.30 -2.16 3.44
C ASN A 105 -3.90 -1.31 2.21
N CYS A 106 -3.15 -0.24 2.44
CA CYS A 106 -2.68 0.67 1.40
C CYS A 106 -1.50 0.12 0.58
N ALA A 107 -1.14 -1.15 0.81
CA ALA A 107 0.00 -1.79 0.15
C ALA A 107 1.31 -1.00 0.31
N SER A 108 1.51 -0.45 1.49
CA SER A 108 2.69 0.30 1.92
C SER A 108 3.13 -0.14 3.32
N GLY A 109 4.43 -0.13 3.55
CA GLY A 109 4.98 -0.49 4.85
C GLY A 109 6.43 -0.10 5.02
N ILE A 110 6.83 0.07 6.28
CA ILE A 110 8.19 0.37 6.70
C ILE A 110 8.69 -0.78 7.56
N PHE A 111 9.88 -1.29 7.28
CA PHE A 111 10.49 -2.40 7.99
C PHE A 111 11.81 -1.98 8.65
N ASP A 112 12.01 -2.35 9.90
CA ASP A 112 13.31 -2.25 10.58
C ASP A 112 14.24 -3.34 10.04
N LEU A 113 15.32 -2.96 9.40
CA LEU A 113 16.30 -3.88 8.80
C LEU A 113 17.06 -4.70 9.84
N GLU A 114 17.27 -4.20 11.03
CA GLU A 114 17.90 -4.96 12.12
C GLU A 114 17.02 -6.12 12.57
N TYR A 115 15.71 -5.95 12.53
CA TYR A 115 14.78 -7.04 12.78
C TYR A 115 14.61 -7.95 11.57
N LEU A 116 14.39 -7.34 10.38
CA LEU A 116 14.00 -8.06 9.16
C LEU A 116 15.11 -8.95 8.62
N VAL A 117 16.33 -8.42 8.46
CA VAL A 117 17.41 -9.12 7.74
C VAL A 117 17.78 -10.49 8.36
N PRO A 118 17.95 -10.62 9.67
CA PRO A 118 18.26 -11.92 10.26
C PRO A 118 17.14 -12.96 10.13
N ARG A 119 15.91 -12.52 9.85
CA ARG A 119 14.70 -13.35 9.81
C ARG A 119 14.09 -13.48 8.40
N ILE A 120 14.62 -12.76 7.42
CA ILE A 120 14.00 -12.62 6.10
C ILE A 120 13.78 -13.96 5.39
N ALA A 121 14.71 -14.91 5.52
CA ALA A 121 14.58 -16.23 4.94
C ALA A 121 13.48 -17.06 5.62
N GLU A 122 13.32 -16.92 6.93
CA GLU A 122 12.24 -17.57 7.69
C GLU A 122 10.88 -16.95 7.33
N LEU A 123 10.78 -15.63 7.34
CA LEU A 123 9.56 -14.90 6.97
C LEU A 123 9.09 -15.28 5.57
N GLY A 124 9.99 -15.30 4.59
CA GLY A 124 9.67 -15.69 3.22
C GLY A 124 9.18 -17.15 3.08
N ARG A 125 9.66 -18.07 3.95
CA ARG A 125 9.16 -19.45 3.98
C ARG A 125 7.80 -19.59 4.67
N ARG A 126 7.52 -18.76 5.67
CA ARG A 126 6.29 -18.83 6.47
C ARG A 126 5.11 -18.12 5.81
N LEU A 127 5.35 -17.24 4.83
CA LEU A 127 4.27 -16.61 4.08
C LEU A 127 3.38 -17.69 3.44
N PRO A 128 2.07 -17.62 3.65
CA PRO A 128 1.16 -18.59 3.07
C PRO A 128 1.16 -18.48 1.54
N VAL A 129 0.94 -19.61 0.88
CA VAL A 129 0.67 -19.65 -0.57
C VAL A 129 -0.84 -19.61 -0.75
N ARG A 130 -1.32 -18.61 -1.46
CA ARG A 130 -2.73 -18.45 -1.81
C ARG A 130 -2.96 -18.90 -3.25
N PHE A 131 -4.10 -19.50 -3.49
CA PHE A 131 -4.54 -19.87 -4.83
C PHE A 131 -5.72 -18.98 -5.19
N SER A 132 -5.64 -18.34 -6.34
CA SER A 132 -6.70 -17.49 -6.85
C SER A 132 -6.94 -17.75 -8.34
N ASP A 133 -8.22 -17.79 -8.73
CA ASP A 133 -8.58 -17.83 -10.14
C ASP A 133 -8.55 -16.42 -10.72
N GLN A 134 -7.89 -16.30 -11.85
CA GLN A 134 -7.71 -15.05 -12.58
C GLN A 134 -8.43 -15.14 -13.93
N ASP A 135 -9.07 -14.04 -14.31
CA ASP A 135 -9.65 -13.83 -15.63
C ASP A 135 -9.11 -12.47 -16.14
N LYS A 136 -8.10 -12.51 -16.98
CA LYS A 136 -7.37 -11.34 -17.49
C LYS A 136 -7.18 -11.47 -19.00
N ASP A 137 -6.55 -10.48 -19.62
CA ASP A 137 -6.26 -10.47 -21.06
C ASP A 137 -5.58 -11.74 -21.57
N ALA A 138 -4.81 -12.42 -20.72
CA ALA A 138 -4.18 -13.71 -21.01
C ALA A 138 -5.15 -14.91 -20.94
N GLY A 139 -6.43 -14.70 -20.61
CA GLY A 139 -7.45 -15.72 -20.39
C GLY A 139 -7.58 -16.16 -18.93
N LYS A 140 -8.30 -17.28 -18.72
CA LYS A 140 -8.55 -17.83 -17.38
C LYS A 140 -7.38 -18.72 -16.95
N TYR A 141 -6.87 -18.49 -15.75
CA TYR A 141 -5.82 -19.33 -15.15
C TYR A 141 -5.87 -19.27 -13.62
N SER A 142 -5.39 -20.31 -12.96
CA SER A 142 -5.17 -20.30 -11.52
C SER A 142 -3.75 -19.79 -11.21
N GLN A 143 -3.64 -18.92 -10.25
CA GLN A 143 -2.37 -18.35 -9.78
C GLN A 143 -2.10 -18.82 -8.35
N ALA A 144 -0.89 -19.31 -8.11
CA ALA A 144 -0.37 -19.58 -6.77
C ALA A 144 0.57 -18.44 -6.39
N GLU A 145 0.27 -17.71 -5.31
CA GLU A 145 1.05 -16.53 -4.92
C GLU A 145 1.20 -16.39 -3.41
N GLN A 146 2.29 -15.75 -3.02
CA GLN A 146 2.50 -15.21 -1.68
C GLN A 146 2.27 -13.70 -1.70
N VAL A 147 1.56 -13.19 -0.71
CA VAL A 147 1.24 -11.76 -0.58
C VAL A 147 2.14 -11.14 0.48
N THR A 148 2.85 -10.06 0.13
CA THR A 148 3.79 -9.37 1.04
C THR A 148 3.14 -9.00 2.37
N TRP A 149 1.92 -8.47 2.31
CA TRP A 149 1.26 -7.89 3.48
C TRP A 149 0.76 -8.93 4.48
N GLU A 150 0.69 -10.20 4.11
CA GLU A 150 0.41 -11.31 5.04
C GLU A 150 1.58 -11.56 6.02
N VAL A 151 2.73 -10.92 5.80
CA VAL A 151 3.83 -10.91 6.79
C VAL A 151 3.38 -10.37 8.15
N THR A 152 2.36 -9.51 8.18
CA THR A 152 1.74 -9.00 9.42
C THR A 152 1.28 -10.10 10.35
N GLY A 153 0.77 -11.21 9.83
CA GLY A 153 0.38 -12.39 10.62
C GLY A 153 1.55 -13.25 11.13
N ILE A 154 2.78 -12.93 10.71
CA ILE A 154 4.00 -13.66 11.10
C ILE A 154 4.86 -12.84 12.06
N LEU A 155 4.78 -11.50 11.94
CA LEU A 155 5.47 -10.59 12.86
C LEU A 155 4.90 -10.72 14.28
N PRO A 156 5.73 -10.55 15.32
CA PRO A 156 5.25 -10.58 16.72
C PRO A 156 4.31 -9.42 17.02
N SER A 157 4.52 -8.28 16.36
CA SER A 157 3.71 -7.06 16.46
C SER A 157 4.07 -6.12 15.31
N PHE A 158 3.26 -5.09 15.10
CA PHE A 158 3.51 -4.02 14.14
C PHE A 158 2.68 -2.78 14.49
N LEU A 159 3.08 -1.62 13.97
CA LEU A 159 2.27 -0.42 13.98
C LEU A 159 1.30 -0.45 12.81
N ALA A 160 0.05 -0.06 13.05
CA ALA A 160 -0.94 0.20 12.02
C ALA A 160 -1.25 1.70 12.05
N PHE A 161 -0.93 2.41 10.97
CA PHE A 161 -1.27 3.81 10.79
C PHE A 161 -2.59 3.92 10.05
N ALA A 162 -3.53 4.70 10.60
CA ALA A 162 -4.72 5.10 9.88
C ALA A 162 -4.39 6.34 9.07
N VAL A 163 -4.51 6.23 7.74
CA VAL A 163 -4.12 7.29 6.81
C VAL A 163 -5.30 7.74 5.95
N GLU A 164 -5.22 8.99 5.48
CA GLU A 164 -6.21 9.50 4.53
C GLU A 164 -6.02 8.85 3.16
N LYS A 165 -7.03 8.10 2.72
CA LYS A 165 -6.97 7.31 1.50
C LYS A 165 -6.70 8.17 0.26
N SER A 166 -7.33 9.33 0.18
CA SER A 166 -7.19 10.26 -0.94
C SER A 166 -5.78 10.85 -1.09
N GLU A 167 -4.94 10.71 -0.09
CA GLU A 167 -3.56 11.20 -0.10
C GLU A 167 -2.53 10.07 -0.18
N ARG A 168 -2.81 8.92 0.49
CA ARG A 168 -1.83 7.86 0.70
C ARG A 168 -2.05 6.62 -0.15
N PHE A 169 -3.24 6.43 -0.72
CA PHE A 169 -3.57 5.29 -1.57
C PHE A 169 -4.18 5.74 -2.90
N LEU A 170 -3.32 6.22 -3.81
CA LEU A 170 -3.67 6.70 -5.14
C LEU A 170 -3.30 5.63 -6.19
N ALA A 171 -4.07 4.54 -6.22
CA ALA A 171 -3.78 3.41 -7.08
C ALA A 171 -4.06 3.73 -8.56
N ALA A 172 -3.01 3.77 -9.38
CA ALA A 172 -3.06 3.99 -10.82
C ALA A 172 -3.07 2.64 -11.57
N LYS A 173 -4.21 1.97 -11.62
CA LYS A 173 -4.35 0.61 -12.19
C LYS A 173 -4.98 0.57 -13.57
N LEU A 174 -5.69 1.61 -13.96
CA LEU A 174 -6.36 1.68 -15.25
C LEU A 174 -5.48 2.44 -16.27
N LEU A 175 -5.62 2.10 -17.54
CA LEU A 175 -4.99 2.87 -18.63
C LEU A 175 -5.37 4.35 -18.53
N LEU A 176 -6.59 4.62 -18.07
CA LEU A 176 -7.09 5.96 -17.82
C LEU A 176 -6.26 6.72 -16.79
N ASP A 177 -5.93 6.09 -15.65
CA ASP A 177 -5.10 6.70 -14.60
C ASP A 177 -3.72 7.07 -15.18
N THR A 178 -3.16 6.19 -16.02
CA THR A 178 -1.90 6.44 -16.73
C THR A 178 -2.01 7.62 -17.69
N LEU A 179 -3.11 7.73 -18.44
CA LEU A 179 -3.34 8.86 -19.35
C LEU A 179 -3.45 10.17 -18.57
N LEU A 180 -4.15 10.18 -17.44
CA LEU A 180 -4.33 11.37 -16.61
C LEU A 180 -3.03 11.84 -15.96
N THR A 181 -2.14 10.92 -15.61
CA THR A 181 -0.81 11.24 -15.07
C THR A 181 0.19 11.62 -16.18
N SER A 182 -0.13 11.38 -17.44
CA SER A 182 0.75 11.68 -18.59
C SER A 182 0.68 13.15 -19.09
N GLY A 183 -0.02 14.04 -18.39
CA GLY A 183 -0.08 15.46 -18.69
C GLY A 183 -1.31 15.90 -19.51
N ILE A 184 -2.31 15.05 -19.68
CA ILE A 184 -3.61 15.46 -20.22
C ILE A 184 -4.25 16.43 -19.23
N GLY A 185 -4.58 17.63 -19.70
CA GLY A 185 -5.20 18.65 -18.83
C GLY A 185 -6.61 18.26 -18.39
N LEU A 186 -6.94 18.45 -17.12
CA LEU A 186 -8.26 18.21 -16.57
C LEU A 186 -9.37 19.04 -17.26
N GLY A 187 -8.98 20.16 -17.85
CA GLY A 187 -9.87 21.05 -18.61
C GLY A 187 -10.15 20.61 -20.05
N ASP A 188 -9.56 19.49 -20.52
CA ASP A 188 -9.81 19.02 -21.90
C ASP A 188 -11.31 18.67 -22.05
N PRO A 189 -12.04 19.34 -22.99
CA PRO A 189 -13.47 19.10 -23.16
C PRO A 189 -13.80 17.70 -23.70
N LYS A 190 -12.80 16.97 -24.20
CA LYS A 190 -12.95 15.59 -24.67
C LYS A 190 -12.97 14.57 -23.54
N LEU A 191 -12.57 14.96 -22.30
CA LEU A 191 -12.63 14.05 -21.18
C LEU A 191 -14.09 13.81 -20.74
N PRO A 192 -14.57 12.55 -20.73
CA PRO A 192 -15.87 12.21 -20.17
C PRO A 192 -15.98 12.65 -18.69
N GLY A 193 -17.18 13.03 -18.24
CA GLY A 193 -17.37 13.57 -16.88
C GLY A 193 -16.93 12.63 -15.77
N GLN A 194 -17.15 11.33 -15.92
CA GLN A 194 -16.70 10.33 -14.95
C GLN A 194 -15.17 10.23 -14.87
N VAL A 195 -14.51 10.34 -16.01
CA VAL A 195 -13.03 10.38 -16.09
C VAL A 195 -12.50 11.62 -15.42
N ARG A 196 -13.17 12.76 -15.63
CA ARG A 196 -12.78 14.04 -15.04
C ARG A 196 -12.83 13.99 -13.52
N SER A 197 -13.90 13.47 -12.92
CA SER A 197 -14.01 13.39 -11.45
C SER A 197 -12.93 12.49 -10.83
N THR A 198 -12.61 11.36 -11.48
CA THR A 198 -11.50 10.50 -11.05
C THR A 198 -10.16 11.22 -11.16
N ALA A 199 -9.94 11.95 -12.26
CA ALA A 199 -8.74 12.73 -12.48
C ALA A 199 -8.56 13.87 -11.47
N GLU A 200 -9.65 14.55 -11.13
CA GLU A 200 -9.65 15.61 -10.11
C GLU A 200 -9.28 15.06 -8.75
N GLY A 201 -9.81 13.89 -8.36
CA GLY A 201 -9.45 13.21 -7.12
C GLY A 201 -7.96 12.85 -7.07
N LEU A 202 -7.43 12.23 -8.14
CA LEU A 202 -6.02 11.86 -8.26
C LEU A 202 -5.13 13.12 -8.21
N HIS A 203 -5.48 14.17 -8.95
CA HIS A 203 -4.72 15.42 -8.97
C HIS A 203 -4.70 16.08 -7.58
N THR A 204 -5.83 16.09 -6.90
CA THR A 204 -5.95 16.67 -5.55
C THR A 204 -5.06 15.91 -4.57
N GLY A 205 -5.11 14.57 -4.56
CA GLY A 205 -4.26 13.74 -3.70
C GLY A 205 -2.76 13.94 -3.99
N LEU A 206 -2.35 13.91 -5.26
CA LEU A 206 -0.97 14.19 -5.64
C LEU A 206 -0.52 15.60 -5.25
N ALA A 207 -1.39 16.60 -5.37
CA ALA A 207 -1.08 17.97 -4.95
C ALA A 207 -0.91 18.07 -3.42
N ALA A 208 -1.73 17.37 -2.64
CA ALA A 208 -1.60 17.29 -1.19
C ALA A 208 -0.27 16.63 -0.79
N LEU A 209 0.08 15.52 -1.43
CA LEU A 209 1.36 14.82 -1.23
C LEU A 209 2.56 15.74 -1.53
N LEU A 210 2.57 16.41 -2.68
CA LEU A 210 3.66 17.30 -3.08
C LEU A 210 3.83 18.47 -2.11
N ARG A 211 2.73 19.02 -1.59
CA ARG A 211 2.78 20.07 -0.58
C ARG A 211 3.22 19.55 0.78
N GLY A 212 2.57 18.51 1.28
CA GLY A 212 2.75 18.01 2.64
C GLY A 212 4.08 17.33 2.88
N LEU A 213 4.49 16.42 1.99
CA LEU A 213 5.72 15.64 2.17
C LEU A 213 6.94 16.26 1.48
N TYR A 214 6.75 16.87 0.32
CA TYR A 214 7.88 17.40 -0.46
C TYR A 214 8.08 18.90 -0.32
N GLY A 215 7.21 19.60 0.42
CA GLY A 215 7.34 21.04 0.63
C GLY A 215 7.30 21.83 -0.68
N LEU A 216 6.44 21.41 -1.62
CA LEU A 216 6.31 22.08 -2.91
C LEU A 216 4.99 22.84 -3.00
N GLU A 217 4.97 23.94 -3.73
CA GLU A 217 3.75 24.64 -4.12
C GLU A 217 3.65 24.79 -5.63
N CYS A 218 2.43 24.83 -6.14
CA CYS A 218 2.17 25.02 -7.56
C CYS A 218 1.98 26.53 -7.86
N VAL A 219 3.00 27.14 -8.45
CA VAL A 219 2.98 28.54 -8.89
C VAL A 219 2.97 28.57 -10.42
N ASN A 220 1.93 29.18 -11.00
CA ASN A 220 1.75 29.29 -12.46
C ASN A 220 1.88 27.93 -13.21
N GLY A 221 1.33 26.84 -12.62
CA GLY A 221 1.37 25.51 -13.19
C GLY A 221 2.70 24.77 -13.06
N ARG A 222 3.64 25.30 -12.29
CA ARG A 222 4.92 24.66 -11.98
C ARG A 222 5.05 24.40 -10.49
N TRP A 223 5.51 23.24 -10.13
CA TRP A 223 5.83 22.88 -8.75
C TRP A 223 7.21 23.45 -8.39
N THR A 224 7.26 24.28 -7.36
CA THR A 224 8.46 24.94 -6.85
C THR A 224 8.60 24.67 -5.35
N PRO A 225 9.82 24.58 -4.81
CA PRO A 225 10.01 24.47 -3.37
C PRO A 225 9.32 25.61 -2.62
N LEU A 226 8.67 25.29 -1.50
CA LEU A 226 8.20 26.29 -0.55
C LEU A 226 9.42 27.06 -0.04
N GLU A 227 9.39 28.38 -0.12
CA GLU A 227 10.39 29.20 0.57
C GLU A 227 10.19 28.99 2.07
N LEU A 228 11.19 28.43 2.73
CA LEU A 228 11.23 28.35 4.18
C LEU A 228 11.35 29.79 4.71
N LEU A 229 10.26 30.30 5.30
CA LEU A 229 10.24 31.54 6.04
C LEU A 229 11.06 31.43 7.33
#